data_2d2385ad98659cc6bf755080bba6adfb
#
_entry.id   2d2385ad98659cc6bf755080bba6adfb
#
_cell.length_a   1.000
_cell.length_b   1.000
_cell.length_c   1.000
_cell.angle_alpha   90.00
_cell.angle_beta   90.00
_cell.angle_gamma   90.00
#
_symmetry.space_group_name_H-M   'P 1'
#
loop_
_entity.id
_entity.type
_entity.pdbx_description
1 polymer ?
#
loop_
_entity_poly.entity_id
_entity_poly.type
_entity_poly.pdbx_seq_one_letter_code
_entity_poly.pdbx_strand_id
1 'polypeptide(L)'
;MISKVKNFEIGIDISLSYCSITLFKNEKIIWDKTVKSEYGHEKILSELLQNLVTKTKIKADHIKKLHLNYGPARFTAIRNCHSLMKGFFIDHKVEIVGYSIFEHFFLGINKKLSKNVLCVIDTN
;
A
#
# COMPACT_ATOMS: atom_id res chain seq x y z
N MET A 1 -28.78 -13.25 -2.94
CA MET A 1 -27.84 -12.33 -3.63
C MET A 1 -26.97 -11.66 -2.59
N ILE A 2 -25.71 -12.02 -2.51
CA ILE A 2 -24.80 -11.35 -1.62
C ILE A 2 -24.51 -9.98 -2.23
N SER A 3 -24.94 -8.92 -1.58
CA SER A 3 -24.60 -7.56 -1.95
C SER A 3 -23.08 -7.44 -2.01
N LYS A 4 -22.54 -7.07 -3.15
CA LYS A 4 -21.10 -6.75 -3.33
C LYS A 4 -20.78 -5.44 -2.64
N VAL A 5 -20.84 -5.42 -1.32
CA VAL A 5 -20.52 -4.23 -0.53
C VAL A 5 -19.01 -4.04 -0.56
N LYS A 6 -18.57 -3.05 -1.30
CA LYS A 6 -17.18 -2.59 -1.27
C LYS A 6 -16.90 -1.92 0.07
N ASN A 7 -16.26 -2.64 0.99
CA ASN A 7 -15.99 -2.11 2.32
C ASN A 7 -14.57 -2.37 2.83
N PHE A 8 -13.73 -2.96 1.98
CA PHE A 8 -12.32 -3.16 2.28
C PHE A 8 -11.45 -2.09 1.62
N GLU A 9 -10.32 -1.85 2.20
CA GLU A 9 -9.28 -0.95 1.70
C GLU A 9 -7.94 -1.68 1.72
N ILE A 10 -7.09 -1.38 0.73
CA ILE A 10 -5.72 -1.89 0.65
C ILE A 10 -4.77 -0.72 0.76
N GLY A 11 -3.75 -0.85 1.61
CA GLY A 11 -2.59 0.02 1.65
C GLY A 11 -1.36 -0.68 1.11
N ILE A 12 -0.59 0.00 0.27
CA ILE A 12 0.66 -0.51 -0.30
C ILE A 12 1.77 0.51 -0.08
N ASP A 13 2.86 0.05 0.48
CA ASP A 13 4.10 0.80 0.61
C ASP A 13 5.26 0.01 0.00
N ILE A 14 5.93 0.61 -0.97
CA ILE A 14 7.11 0.08 -1.67
C ILE A 14 8.30 1.01 -1.54
N SER A 15 8.23 1.93 -0.60
CA SER A 15 9.30 2.89 -0.33
C SER A 15 10.44 2.26 0.46
N LEU A 16 11.64 2.85 0.32
CA LEU A 16 12.84 2.41 1.05
C LEU A 16 13.15 0.92 0.82
N SER A 17 13.60 0.25 1.89
CA SER A 17 14.03 -1.17 1.86
C SER A 17 12.92 -2.14 2.28
N TYR A 18 11.67 -1.74 2.14
CA TYR A 18 10.53 -2.56 2.55
C TYR A 18 9.46 -2.59 1.47
N CYS A 19 8.75 -3.70 1.40
CA CYS A 19 7.54 -3.85 0.62
C CYS A 19 6.45 -4.35 1.54
N SER A 20 5.33 -3.64 1.63
CA SER A 20 4.23 -4.01 2.51
C SER A 20 2.88 -3.88 1.84
N ILE A 21 1.97 -4.78 2.20
CA ILE A 21 0.56 -4.71 1.87
C ILE A 21 -0.26 -4.87 3.16
N THR A 22 -1.25 -4.02 3.32
CA THR A 22 -2.21 -4.09 4.42
C THR A 22 -3.63 -4.12 3.87
N LEU A 23 -4.43 -5.07 4.32
CA LEU A 23 -5.87 -5.10 4.10
C LEU A 23 -6.57 -4.65 5.37
N PHE A 24 -7.47 -3.69 5.26
CA PHE A 24 -8.22 -3.21 6.41
C PHE A 24 -9.69 -2.92 6.06
N LYS A 25 -10.51 -2.90 7.09
CA LYS A 25 -11.94 -2.63 7.02
C LYS A 25 -12.35 -1.85 8.26
N ASN A 26 -13.00 -0.69 8.06
CA ASN A 26 -13.44 0.16 9.17
C ASN A 26 -12.28 0.45 10.17
N GLU A 27 -11.12 0.85 9.66
CA GLU A 27 -9.91 1.16 10.43
C GLU A 27 -9.28 -0.03 11.18
N LYS A 28 -9.81 -1.24 11.01
CA LYS A 28 -9.22 -2.46 11.58
C LYS A 28 -8.40 -3.22 10.54
N ILE A 29 -7.17 -3.54 10.91
CA ILE A 29 -6.29 -4.39 10.09
C ILE A 29 -6.87 -5.80 10.10
N ILE A 30 -7.13 -6.33 8.91
CA ILE A 30 -7.61 -7.70 8.67
C ILE A 30 -6.43 -8.62 8.35
N TRP A 31 -5.48 -8.10 7.58
CA TRP A 31 -4.27 -8.82 7.21
C TRP A 31 -3.19 -7.82 6.82
N ASP A 32 -1.98 -8.09 7.22
CA ASP A 32 -0.83 -7.30 6.81
C ASP A 32 0.42 -8.17 6.63
N LYS A 33 1.30 -7.74 5.78
CA LYS A 33 2.63 -8.32 5.64
C LYS A 33 3.62 -7.31 5.12
N THR A 34 4.79 -7.29 5.75
CA THR A 34 5.94 -6.48 5.37
C THR A 34 7.14 -7.38 5.16
N VAL A 35 7.84 -7.16 4.06
CA VAL A 35 9.07 -7.87 3.71
C VAL A 35 10.17 -6.86 3.48
N LYS A 36 11.31 -7.05 4.13
CA LYS A 36 12.51 -6.28 3.86
C LYS A 36 13.14 -6.74 2.54
N SER A 37 13.39 -5.80 1.64
CA SER A 37 14.05 -6.06 0.38
C SER A 37 14.72 -4.80 -0.15
N GLU A 38 15.97 -4.92 -0.51
CA GLU A 38 16.70 -3.82 -1.17
C GLU A 38 16.44 -3.79 -2.68
N TYR A 39 16.06 -4.93 -3.26
CA TYR A 39 15.81 -5.10 -4.70
C TYR A 39 14.64 -6.05 -4.94
N GLY A 40 14.06 -6.00 -6.14
CA GLY A 40 13.03 -6.93 -6.57
C GLY A 40 11.66 -6.71 -5.92
N HIS A 41 11.32 -5.46 -5.61
CA HIS A 41 10.03 -5.11 -5.01
C HIS A 41 8.84 -5.59 -5.83
N GLU A 42 8.95 -5.62 -7.16
CA GLU A 42 7.87 -6.08 -8.06
C GLU A 42 7.52 -7.55 -7.84
N LYS A 43 8.53 -8.42 -7.70
CA LYS A 43 8.30 -9.84 -7.41
C LYS A 43 7.70 -10.03 -6.04
N ILE A 44 8.24 -9.36 -5.04
CA ILE A 44 7.76 -9.41 -3.65
C ILE A 44 6.33 -8.90 -3.55
N LEU A 45 6.02 -7.78 -4.19
CA LEU A 45 4.67 -7.22 -4.20
C LEU A 45 3.65 -8.18 -4.82
N SER A 46 4.03 -8.82 -5.94
CA SER A 46 3.19 -9.83 -6.60
C SER A 46 2.92 -11.03 -5.68
N GLU A 47 3.96 -11.54 -5.01
CA GLU A 47 3.84 -12.64 -4.05
C GLU A 47 2.99 -12.25 -2.83
N LEU A 48 3.15 -11.04 -2.31
CA LEU A 48 2.36 -10.52 -1.20
C LEU A 48 0.88 -10.39 -1.58
N LEU A 49 0.59 -9.87 -2.77
CA LEU A 49 -0.78 -9.76 -3.28
C LEU A 49 -1.43 -11.13 -3.45
N GLN A 50 -0.69 -12.09 -4.00
CA GLN A 50 -1.16 -13.47 -4.12
C GLN A 50 -1.44 -14.10 -2.74
N ASN A 51 -0.56 -13.89 -1.77
CA ASN A 51 -0.75 -14.33 -0.40
C ASN A 51 -1.99 -13.70 0.24
N LEU A 52 -2.17 -12.39 0.08
CA LEU A 52 -3.36 -11.69 0.55
C LEU A 52 -4.63 -12.34 0.02
N VAL A 53 -4.74 -12.48 -1.30
CA VAL A 53 -5.92 -13.09 -1.96
C VAL A 53 -6.14 -14.53 -1.49
N THR A 54 -5.09 -15.32 -1.40
CA THR A 54 -5.18 -16.73 -0.99
C THR A 54 -5.65 -16.87 0.47
N LYS A 55 -5.09 -16.06 1.36
CA LYS A 55 -5.39 -16.14 2.81
C LYS A 55 -6.74 -15.53 3.18
N THR A 56 -7.12 -14.43 2.56
CA THR A 56 -8.33 -13.70 2.94
C THR A 56 -9.53 -13.96 2.02
N LYS A 57 -9.29 -14.58 0.85
CA LYS A 57 -10.30 -14.77 -0.22
C LYS A 57 -10.87 -13.46 -0.74
N ILE A 58 -10.18 -12.34 -0.51
CA ILE A 58 -10.58 -11.03 -1.02
C ILE A 58 -10.52 -11.01 -2.55
N LYS A 59 -11.43 -10.26 -3.15
CA LYS A 59 -11.46 -10.01 -4.60
C LYS A 59 -11.41 -8.51 -4.86
N ALA A 60 -11.03 -8.13 -6.06
CA ALA A 60 -10.95 -6.73 -6.46
C ALA A 60 -12.28 -5.97 -6.27
N ASP A 61 -13.41 -6.63 -6.50
CA ASP A 61 -14.74 -6.04 -6.35
C ASP A 61 -15.16 -5.79 -4.89
N HIS A 62 -14.44 -6.32 -3.91
CA HIS A 62 -14.64 -6.03 -2.48
C HIS A 62 -13.89 -4.77 -2.03
N ILE A 63 -12.94 -4.28 -2.81
CA ILE A 63 -12.07 -3.15 -2.46
C ILE A 63 -12.72 -1.84 -2.91
N LYS A 64 -12.92 -0.92 -1.98
CA LYS A 64 -13.42 0.42 -2.28
C LYS A 64 -12.30 1.44 -2.53
N LYS A 65 -11.17 1.27 -1.85
CA LYS A 65 -10.08 2.25 -1.84
C LYS A 65 -8.71 1.58 -1.83
N LEU A 66 -7.79 2.14 -2.59
CA LEU A 66 -6.40 1.75 -2.68
C LEU A 66 -5.52 2.91 -2.26
N HIS A 67 -4.78 2.75 -1.18
CA HIS A 67 -3.81 3.72 -0.67
C HIS A 67 -2.43 3.36 -1.20
N LEU A 68 -1.82 4.24 -1.98
CA LEU A 68 -0.51 4.04 -2.59
C LEU A 68 0.48 5.09 -2.10
N ASN A 69 1.63 4.64 -1.63
CA ASN A 69 2.79 5.50 -1.45
C ASN A 69 3.38 5.81 -2.83
N TYR A 70 3.45 7.09 -3.18
CA TYR A 70 4.05 7.55 -4.44
C TYR A 70 5.49 8.05 -4.28
N GLY A 71 6.09 7.82 -3.15
CA GLY A 71 7.49 8.11 -2.93
C GLY A 71 7.78 9.32 -2.03
N PRO A 72 9.04 9.73 -1.97
CA PRO A 72 10.18 9.22 -2.77
C PRO A 72 10.44 7.73 -2.67
N ALA A 73 10.60 7.08 -3.83
CA ALA A 73 10.93 5.66 -3.96
C ALA A 73 11.61 5.43 -5.32
N ARG A 74 12.11 4.22 -5.54
CA ARG A 74 12.69 3.87 -6.84
C ARG A 74 11.61 3.95 -7.92
N PHE A 75 11.90 4.65 -9.01
CA PHE A 75 10.98 4.84 -10.13
C PHE A 75 10.44 3.52 -10.70
N THR A 76 11.30 2.53 -10.87
CA THR A 76 10.91 1.20 -11.35
C THR A 76 9.93 0.52 -10.40
N ALA A 77 10.15 0.61 -9.09
CA ALA A 77 9.25 0.04 -8.10
C ALA A 77 7.86 0.69 -8.15
N ILE A 78 7.80 2.01 -8.26
CA ILE A 78 6.53 2.76 -8.39
C ILE A 78 5.79 2.32 -9.66
N ARG A 79 6.46 2.28 -10.80
CA ARG A 79 5.85 1.84 -12.07
C ARG A 79 5.30 0.43 -12.00
N ASN A 80 6.08 -0.50 -11.45
CA ASN A 80 5.67 -1.90 -11.35
C ASN A 80 4.49 -2.07 -10.40
N CYS A 81 4.47 -1.33 -9.29
CA CYS A 81 3.33 -1.30 -8.39
C CYS A 81 2.05 -0.82 -9.09
N HIS A 82 2.14 0.30 -9.81
CA HIS A 82 0.99 0.83 -10.56
C HIS A 82 0.50 -0.15 -11.63
N SER A 83 1.40 -0.78 -12.36
CA SER A 83 1.05 -1.77 -13.39
C SER A 83 0.38 -3.00 -12.80
N LEU A 84 0.89 -3.52 -11.69
CA LEU A 84 0.30 -4.64 -10.98
C LEU A 84 -1.11 -4.30 -10.46
N MET A 85 -1.28 -3.12 -9.88
CA MET A 85 -2.56 -2.68 -9.36
C MET A 85 -3.59 -2.43 -10.47
N LYS A 86 -3.16 -1.86 -11.61
CA LYS A 86 -4.03 -1.73 -12.79
C LYS A 86 -4.52 -3.11 -13.27
N GLY A 87 -3.65 -4.11 -13.29
CA GLY A 87 -4.04 -5.47 -13.64
C GLY A 87 -5.00 -6.09 -12.62
N PHE A 88 -4.74 -5.91 -11.34
CA PHE A 88 -5.59 -6.45 -10.28
C PHE A 88 -7.00 -5.84 -10.27
N PHE A 89 -7.11 -4.55 -10.57
CA PHE A 89 -8.38 -3.82 -10.62
C PHE A 89 -8.96 -3.66 -12.02
N ILE A 90 -8.50 -4.48 -12.98
CA ILE A 90 -9.06 -4.43 -14.34
C ILE A 90 -10.59 -4.60 -14.29
N ASP A 91 -11.29 -3.73 -15.00
CA ASP A 91 -12.77 -3.68 -15.02
C ASP A 91 -13.45 -3.39 -13.67
N HIS A 92 -12.67 -3.00 -12.64
CA HIS A 92 -13.20 -2.63 -11.34
C HIS A 92 -12.92 -1.15 -11.02
N LYS A 93 -13.93 -0.45 -10.53
CA LYS A 93 -13.76 0.92 -10.03
C LYS A 93 -13.23 0.87 -8.61
N VAL A 94 -12.08 1.47 -8.37
CA VAL A 94 -11.45 1.67 -7.06
C VAL A 94 -11.06 3.13 -6.92
N GLU A 95 -11.29 3.71 -5.75
CA GLU A 95 -10.76 5.03 -5.42
C GLU A 95 -9.28 4.90 -5.08
N ILE A 96 -8.42 5.72 -5.72
CA ILE A 96 -6.98 5.71 -5.45
C ILE A 96 -6.63 6.94 -4.63
N VAL A 97 -6.02 6.71 -3.48
CA VAL A 97 -5.47 7.74 -2.58
C VAL A 97 -3.96 7.63 -2.59
N GLY A 98 -3.29 8.65 -3.10
CA GLY A 98 -1.84 8.74 -3.06
C GLY A 98 -1.37 9.47 -1.80
N TYR A 99 -0.26 9.04 -1.23
CA TYR A 99 0.42 9.73 -0.14
C TYR A 99 1.93 9.66 -0.31
N SER A 100 2.64 10.64 0.23
CA SER A 100 4.10 10.65 0.24
C SER A 100 4.66 9.96 1.49
N ILE A 101 5.89 9.49 1.42
CA ILE A 101 6.58 8.95 2.60
C ILE A 101 6.74 10.01 3.69
N PHE A 102 6.86 11.28 3.31
CA PHE A 102 6.95 12.38 4.29
C PHE A 102 5.64 12.58 5.06
N GLU A 103 4.49 12.47 4.38
CA GLU A 103 3.18 12.47 5.04
C GLU A 103 3.04 11.29 6.00
N HIS A 104 3.50 10.12 5.58
CA HIS A 104 3.50 8.93 6.41
C HIS A 104 4.34 9.12 7.69
N PHE A 105 5.56 9.64 7.56
CA PHE A 105 6.41 9.94 8.72
C PHE A 105 5.80 11.00 9.63
N PHE A 106 5.22 12.05 9.05
CA PHE A 106 4.57 13.11 9.81
C PHE A 106 3.40 12.58 10.66
N LEU A 107 2.59 11.70 10.10
CA LEU A 107 1.46 11.08 10.82
C LEU A 107 1.93 10.16 11.96
N GLY A 108 3.11 9.55 11.83
CA GLY A 108 3.71 8.70 12.87
C GLY A 108 4.35 9.48 14.03
N ILE A 109 4.53 10.79 13.90
CA ILE A 109 5.17 11.61 14.94
C ILE A 109 4.16 11.93 16.04
N ASN A 110 4.62 11.74 17.30
CA ASN A 110 3.84 12.17 18.44
C ASN A 110 3.76 13.71 18.49
N LYS A 111 2.57 14.27 18.37
CA LYS A 111 2.28 15.71 18.33
C LYS A 111 2.82 16.52 19.52
N LYS A 112 3.26 15.85 20.58
CA LYS A 112 3.86 16.50 21.77
C LYS A 112 5.34 16.90 21.58
N LEU A 113 6.00 16.46 20.51
CA LEU A 113 7.47 16.52 20.42
C LEU A 113 8.02 17.80 19.79
N SER A 114 7.34 18.47 18.88
CA SER A 114 7.87 19.69 18.24
C SER A 114 6.82 20.46 17.46
N LYS A 115 7.00 21.77 17.33
CA LYS A 115 6.22 22.63 16.42
C LYS A 115 6.73 22.55 14.97
N ASN A 116 8.01 22.23 14.78
CA ASN A 116 8.65 22.11 13.47
C ASN A 116 9.33 20.76 13.35
N VAL A 117 9.09 20.06 12.25
CA VAL A 117 9.65 18.74 11.96
C VAL A 117 10.36 18.79 10.63
N LEU A 118 11.61 18.36 10.59
CA LEU A 118 12.36 18.13 9.37
C LEU A 118 12.43 16.62 9.09
N CYS A 119 11.85 16.18 7.97
CA CYS A 119 11.97 14.82 7.51
C CYS A 119 13.02 14.74 6.39
N VAL A 120 14.00 13.87 6.56
CA VAL A 120 15.08 13.66 5.58
C VAL A 120 15.12 12.18 5.21
N ILE A 121 15.26 11.90 3.92
CA ILE A 121 15.45 10.55 3.37
C ILE A 121 16.76 10.51 2.63
N ASP A 122 17.59 9.53 2.97
CA ASP A 122 18.79 9.20 2.19
C ASP A 122 18.37 8.42 0.94
N THR A 123 18.76 8.94 -0.23
CA THR A 123 18.41 8.38 -1.54
C THR A 123 19.60 7.77 -2.27
N ASN A 124 20.67 7.42 -1.57
CA ASN A 124 21.88 6.81 -2.17
C ASN A 124 21.59 5.49 -2.91
#